data_f19d73d1a6b4a4766c779e64a2bcb593
#
_entry.id   f19d73d1a6b4a4766c779e64a2bcb593
#
_cell.length_a   1.000
_cell.length_b   1.000
_cell.length_c   1.000
_cell.angle_alpha   90.00
_cell.angle_beta   90.00
_cell.angle_gamma   90.00
#
_symmetry.space_group_name_H-M   'P 1'
#
loop_
_entity.id
_entity.type
_entity.pdbx_description
1 polymer ?
#
loop_
_entity_poly.entity_id
_entity_poly.type
_entity_poly.pdbx_seq_one_letter_code
_entity_poly.pdbx_strand_id
1 'polypeptide(L)'
;IDTHSIDNANALFNKLPVSVRESRQGKSLSRQLMLVNYVAQTQGRDALKQRIQDDETDLDARFDYAICLIVDHETVEGIDQLFYIIEKNIDFRDGAAREMVMSMVSSLKENEPGLAKSIQQRLSNLTHG
;
A
#
# COMPACT_ATOMS: atom_id res chain seq x y z
N ILE A 1 -11.11 -6.43 -9.48
CA ILE A 1 -11.56 -5.03 -9.40
C ILE A 1 -12.10 -4.61 -10.75
N ASP A 2 -13.29 -4.07 -10.73
CA ASP A 2 -13.95 -3.57 -11.94
C ASP A 2 -13.37 -2.19 -12.29
N THR A 3 -12.71 -2.08 -13.45
CA THR A 3 -12.11 -0.84 -13.93
C THR A 3 -13.17 0.28 -14.08
N HIS A 4 -14.37 -0.09 -14.47
CA HIS A 4 -15.48 0.86 -14.64
C HIS A 4 -15.86 1.51 -13.29
N SER A 5 -15.88 0.74 -12.22
CA SER A 5 -16.15 1.27 -10.87
C SER A 5 -15.04 2.22 -10.41
N ILE A 6 -13.79 1.94 -10.77
CA ILE A 6 -12.65 2.80 -10.44
C ILE A 6 -12.79 4.14 -11.18
N ASP A 7 -13.13 4.13 -12.45
CA ASP A 7 -13.32 5.35 -13.24
C ASP A 7 -14.44 6.20 -12.66
N ASN A 8 -15.53 5.59 -12.23
CA ASN A 8 -16.63 6.29 -11.60
C ASN A 8 -16.21 6.94 -10.27
N ALA A 9 -15.44 6.23 -9.45
CA ALA A 9 -14.95 6.75 -8.19
C ALA A 9 -14.02 7.95 -8.41
N ASN A 10 -13.12 7.87 -9.39
CA ASN A 10 -12.23 8.97 -9.73
C ASN A 10 -13.02 10.19 -10.22
N ALA A 11 -14.03 9.99 -11.06
CA ALA A 11 -14.86 11.07 -11.56
C ALA A 11 -15.61 11.77 -10.41
N LEU A 12 -16.13 11.02 -9.46
CA LEU A 12 -16.82 11.57 -8.29
C LEU A 12 -15.86 12.37 -7.43
N PHE A 13 -14.65 11.85 -7.19
CA PHE A 13 -13.65 12.56 -6.40
C PHE A 13 -13.28 13.89 -7.05
N ASN A 14 -13.10 13.93 -8.36
CA ASN A 14 -12.72 15.15 -9.08
C ASN A 14 -13.83 16.21 -9.07
N LYS A 15 -15.06 15.84 -8.79
CA LYS A 15 -16.17 16.77 -8.68
C LYS A 15 -16.28 17.43 -7.30
N LEU A 16 -15.51 16.94 -6.32
CA LEU A 16 -15.53 17.52 -4.98
C LEU A 16 -14.86 18.89 -4.96
N PRO A 17 -15.31 19.82 -4.12
CA PRO A 17 -14.61 21.09 -3.94
C PRO A 17 -13.15 20.87 -3.51
N VAL A 18 -12.27 21.79 -3.89
CA VAL A 18 -10.86 21.71 -3.55
C VAL A 18 -10.66 21.60 -2.02
N SER A 19 -11.41 22.36 -1.25
CA SER A 19 -11.33 22.31 0.21
C SER A 19 -11.63 20.91 0.78
N VAL A 20 -12.57 20.20 0.18
CA VAL A 20 -12.89 18.82 0.59
C VAL A 20 -11.79 17.86 0.15
N ARG A 21 -11.29 18.00 -1.09
CA ARG A 21 -10.23 17.13 -1.59
C ARG A 21 -8.93 17.29 -0.81
N GLU A 22 -8.64 18.50 -0.31
CA GLU A 22 -7.44 18.79 0.47
C GLU A 22 -7.63 18.53 1.94
N SER A 23 -8.85 18.27 2.39
CA SER A 23 -9.13 17.90 3.77
C SER A 23 -8.47 16.54 4.07
N ARG A 24 -8.38 16.21 5.35
CA ARG A 24 -7.83 14.93 5.79
C ARG A 24 -8.56 13.74 5.16
N GLN A 25 -9.89 13.81 5.11
CA GLN A 25 -10.70 12.77 4.47
C GLN A 25 -10.47 12.72 2.97
N GLY A 26 -10.34 13.89 2.33
CA GLY A 26 -10.07 13.96 0.91
C GLY A 26 -8.70 13.39 0.54
N LYS A 27 -7.68 13.63 1.36
CA LYS A 27 -6.34 13.06 1.14
C LYS A 27 -6.34 11.55 1.33
N SER A 28 -7.09 11.04 2.32
CA SER A 28 -7.23 9.61 2.53
C SER A 28 -7.94 8.94 1.34
N LEU A 29 -9.00 9.54 0.84
CA LEU A 29 -9.72 9.06 -0.34
C LEU A 29 -8.82 9.07 -1.56
N SER A 30 -8.05 10.15 -1.76
CA SER A 30 -7.11 10.25 -2.87
C SER A 30 -6.08 9.12 -2.85
N ARG A 31 -5.55 8.81 -1.67
CA ARG A 31 -4.60 7.69 -1.49
C ARG A 31 -5.25 6.37 -1.85
N GLN A 32 -6.47 6.12 -1.36
CA GLN A 32 -7.19 4.88 -1.66
C GLN A 32 -7.42 4.72 -3.16
N LEU A 33 -7.85 5.79 -3.84
CA LEU A 33 -8.07 5.76 -5.28
C LEU A 33 -6.78 5.49 -6.04
N MET A 34 -5.68 6.08 -5.60
CA MET A 34 -4.36 5.87 -6.21
C MET A 34 -3.94 4.40 -6.08
N LEU A 35 -4.14 3.80 -4.92
CA LEU A 35 -3.79 2.39 -4.70
C LEU A 35 -4.67 1.46 -5.52
N VAL A 36 -5.98 1.74 -5.58
CA VAL A 36 -6.91 0.93 -6.38
C VAL A 36 -6.55 1.02 -7.86
N ASN A 37 -6.21 2.21 -8.36
CA ASN A 37 -5.78 2.39 -9.75
C ASN A 37 -4.48 1.63 -10.03
N TYR A 38 -3.54 1.64 -9.09
CA TYR A 38 -2.29 0.90 -9.21
C TYR A 38 -2.55 -0.59 -9.36
N VAL A 39 -3.40 -1.15 -8.49
CA VAL A 39 -3.75 -2.58 -8.54
C VAL A 39 -4.39 -2.95 -9.88
N ALA A 40 -5.23 -2.08 -10.42
CA ALA A 40 -5.90 -2.33 -11.70
C ALA A 40 -4.91 -2.46 -12.86
N GLN A 41 -3.71 -1.90 -12.72
CA GLN A 41 -2.66 -1.97 -13.75
C GLN A 41 -1.72 -3.15 -13.55
N THR A 42 -1.84 -3.89 -12.45
CA THR A 42 -1.02 -5.07 -12.19
C THR A 42 -1.62 -6.30 -12.88
N GLN A 43 -0.89 -7.41 -12.81
CA GLN A 43 -1.33 -8.70 -13.34
C GLN A 43 -2.48 -9.31 -12.54
N GLY A 44 -2.81 -8.71 -11.38
CA GLY A 44 -3.80 -9.24 -10.46
C GLY A 44 -3.20 -10.08 -9.36
N ARG A 45 -3.93 -10.18 -8.26
CA ARG A 45 -3.47 -10.81 -7.02
C ARG A 45 -3.01 -12.26 -7.22
N ASP A 46 -3.80 -13.07 -7.94
CA ASP A 46 -3.50 -14.49 -8.11
C ASP A 46 -2.23 -14.71 -8.95
N ALA A 47 -2.07 -13.93 -10.02
CA ALA A 47 -0.88 -14.01 -10.86
C ALA A 47 0.38 -13.58 -10.09
N LEU A 48 0.26 -12.53 -9.28
CA LEU A 48 1.38 -12.05 -8.46
C LEU A 48 1.77 -13.07 -7.40
N LYS A 49 0.79 -13.69 -6.76
CA LYS A 49 1.03 -14.76 -5.78
C LYS A 49 1.77 -15.92 -6.42
N GLN A 50 1.39 -16.30 -7.64
CA GLN A 50 2.06 -17.36 -8.37
C GLN A 50 3.50 -16.98 -8.68
N ARG A 51 3.78 -15.76 -9.08
CA ARG A 51 5.14 -15.29 -9.32
C ARG A 51 6.02 -15.40 -8.07
N ILE A 52 5.47 -15.08 -6.91
CA ILE A 52 6.18 -15.18 -5.64
C ILE A 52 6.45 -16.66 -5.29
N GLN A 53 5.50 -17.55 -5.57
CA GLN A 53 5.70 -18.98 -5.35
C GLN A 53 6.78 -19.55 -6.26
N ASP A 54 6.88 -19.05 -7.49
CA ASP A 54 7.88 -19.47 -8.44
C ASP A 54 9.26 -18.89 -8.12
N ASP A 55 9.31 -17.67 -7.58
CA ASP A 55 10.54 -16.99 -7.19
C ASP A 55 10.28 -16.10 -5.97
N GLU A 56 10.63 -16.60 -4.80
CA GLU A 56 10.44 -15.87 -3.55
C GLU A 56 11.19 -14.55 -3.48
N THR A 57 12.22 -14.37 -4.29
CA THR A 57 13.02 -13.16 -4.33
C THR A 57 12.55 -12.13 -5.34
N ASP A 58 11.40 -12.36 -5.99
CA ASP A 58 10.80 -11.42 -6.92
C ASP A 58 10.20 -10.25 -6.14
N LEU A 59 11.02 -9.23 -5.88
CA LEU A 59 10.61 -8.08 -5.08
C LEU A 59 9.54 -7.25 -5.77
N ASP A 60 9.58 -7.15 -7.09
CA ASP A 60 8.52 -6.45 -7.84
C ASP A 60 7.16 -7.10 -7.62
N ALA A 61 7.10 -8.43 -7.70
CA ALA A 61 5.86 -9.15 -7.47
C ALA A 61 5.39 -8.98 -6.03
N ARG A 62 6.31 -9.02 -5.06
CA ARG A 62 5.97 -8.83 -3.66
C ARG A 62 5.42 -7.44 -3.38
N PHE A 63 6.00 -6.41 -4.00
CA PHE A 63 5.51 -5.04 -3.84
C PHE A 63 4.08 -4.90 -4.39
N ASP A 64 3.86 -5.37 -5.61
CA ASP A 64 2.54 -5.30 -6.23
C ASP A 64 1.51 -6.13 -5.45
N TYR A 65 1.91 -7.31 -4.98
CA TYR A 65 1.06 -8.16 -4.15
C TYR A 65 0.71 -7.49 -2.83
N ALA A 66 1.70 -6.81 -2.21
CA ALA A 66 1.46 -6.06 -0.98
C ALA A 66 0.37 -5.00 -1.16
N ILE A 67 0.42 -4.27 -2.28
CA ILE A 67 -0.60 -3.26 -2.58
C ILE A 67 -1.98 -3.91 -2.75
N CYS A 68 -2.03 -5.05 -3.43
CA CYS A 68 -3.29 -5.81 -3.58
C CYS A 68 -3.88 -6.19 -2.22
N LEU A 69 -3.03 -6.67 -1.30
CA LEU A 69 -3.46 -7.05 0.04
C LEU A 69 -4.01 -5.86 0.81
N ILE A 70 -3.32 -4.72 0.72
CA ILE A 70 -3.74 -3.49 1.41
C ILE A 70 -5.10 -3.01 0.87
N VAL A 71 -5.29 -3.04 -0.44
CA VAL A 71 -6.55 -2.65 -1.07
C VAL A 71 -7.69 -3.58 -0.64
N ASP A 72 -7.39 -4.87 -0.46
CA ASP A 72 -8.36 -5.87 -0.01
C ASP A 72 -8.56 -5.89 1.51
N HIS A 73 -8.02 -4.89 2.22
CA HIS A 73 -8.12 -4.74 3.68
C HIS A 73 -7.37 -5.83 4.48
N GLU A 74 -6.43 -6.51 3.84
CA GLU A 74 -5.51 -7.44 4.48
C GLU A 74 -4.20 -6.71 4.78
N THR A 75 -4.31 -5.66 5.57
CA THR A 75 -3.24 -4.67 5.78
C THR A 75 -2.00 -5.27 6.42
N VAL A 76 -2.16 -6.09 7.46
CA VAL A 76 -1.02 -6.68 8.17
C VAL A 76 -0.22 -7.58 7.23
N GLU A 77 -0.89 -8.42 6.45
CA GLU A 77 -0.22 -9.29 5.49
C GLU A 77 0.50 -8.50 4.40
N GLY A 78 -0.12 -7.40 3.93
CA GLY A 78 0.49 -6.51 2.96
C GLY A 78 1.76 -5.86 3.51
N ILE A 79 1.70 -5.39 4.75
CA ILE A 79 2.84 -4.78 5.43
C ILE A 79 3.96 -5.81 5.61
N ASP A 80 3.64 -7.07 5.92
CA ASP A 80 4.65 -8.12 6.02
C ASP A 80 5.41 -8.31 4.71
N GLN A 81 4.75 -8.22 3.57
CA GLN A 81 5.41 -8.28 2.26
C GLN A 81 6.36 -7.09 2.07
N LEU A 82 5.93 -5.91 2.48
CA LEU A 82 6.77 -4.71 2.39
C LEU A 82 8.01 -4.85 3.28
N PHE A 83 7.88 -5.40 4.49
CA PHE A 83 9.03 -5.63 5.36
C PHE A 83 10.01 -6.64 4.76
N TYR A 84 9.51 -7.68 4.10
CA TYR A 84 10.39 -8.61 3.38
C TYR A 84 11.25 -7.86 2.37
N ILE A 85 10.65 -6.96 1.61
CA ILE A 85 11.37 -6.15 0.62
C ILE A 85 12.43 -5.28 1.30
N ILE A 86 12.06 -4.59 2.38
CA ILE A 86 12.97 -3.71 3.12
C ILE A 86 14.18 -4.50 3.65
N GLU A 87 13.95 -5.70 4.17
CA GLU A 87 15.02 -6.56 4.68
C GLU A 87 15.98 -7.01 3.57
N LYS A 88 15.47 -7.23 2.37
CA LYS A 88 16.28 -7.68 1.24
C LYS A 88 16.96 -6.54 0.51
N ASN A 89 16.27 -5.41 0.35
CA ASN A 89 16.83 -4.24 -0.35
C ASN A 89 16.05 -2.98 0.07
N ILE A 90 16.59 -2.25 1.03
CA ILE A 90 15.96 -1.04 1.55
C ILE A 90 15.81 0.04 0.46
N ASP A 91 16.67 0.01 -0.56
CA ASP A 91 16.65 1.00 -1.64
C ASP A 91 15.76 0.58 -2.82
N PHE A 92 15.05 -0.54 -2.71
CA PHE A 92 14.14 -1.00 -3.77
C PHE A 92 13.21 0.13 -4.21
N ARG A 93 13.23 0.44 -5.51
CA ARG A 93 12.43 1.53 -6.11
C ARG A 93 12.59 2.84 -5.32
N ASP A 94 13.81 3.20 -4.98
CA ASP A 94 14.14 4.45 -4.24
C ASP A 94 13.45 4.52 -2.88
N GLY A 95 13.32 3.36 -2.21
CA GLY A 95 12.73 3.30 -0.88
C GLY A 95 11.20 3.22 -0.87
N ALA A 96 10.59 2.81 -1.97
CA ALA A 96 9.13 2.79 -2.09
C ALA A 96 8.46 1.92 -1.03
N ALA A 97 9.04 0.76 -0.69
CA ALA A 97 8.46 -0.13 0.32
C ALA A 97 8.44 0.54 1.69
N ARG A 98 9.55 1.19 2.07
CA ARG A 98 9.65 1.92 3.33
C ARG A 98 8.65 3.08 3.37
N GLU A 99 8.55 3.85 2.30
CA GLU A 99 7.61 4.96 2.21
C GLU A 99 6.17 4.48 2.33
N MET A 100 5.84 3.34 1.72
CA MET A 100 4.51 2.76 1.82
C MET A 100 4.18 2.36 3.25
N VAL A 101 5.13 1.74 3.97
CA VAL A 101 4.94 1.37 5.37
C VAL A 101 4.70 2.63 6.20
N MET A 102 5.48 3.69 6.00
CA MET A 102 5.30 4.95 6.73
C MET A 102 3.94 5.58 6.45
N SER A 103 3.49 5.53 5.19
CA SER A 103 2.16 6.01 4.81
C SER A 103 1.06 5.22 5.51
N MET A 104 1.20 3.90 5.59
CA MET A 104 0.22 3.05 6.27
C MET A 104 0.21 3.31 7.77
N VAL A 105 1.36 3.52 8.40
CA VAL A 105 1.44 3.91 9.82
C VAL A 105 0.66 5.20 10.05
N SER A 106 0.87 6.19 9.22
CA SER A 106 0.17 7.47 9.33
C SER A 106 -1.36 7.30 9.22
N SER A 107 -1.79 6.44 8.31
CA SER A 107 -3.22 6.13 8.12
C SER A 107 -3.82 5.39 9.32
N LEU A 108 -3.04 4.48 9.93
CA LEU A 108 -3.52 3.64 11.04
C LEU A 108 -3.54 4.35 12.39
N LYS A 109 -2.82 5.45 12.54
CA LYS A 109 -2.68 6.14 13.83
C LYS A 109 -4.02 6.52 14.47
N GLU A 110 -5.03 6.78 13.67
CA GLU A 110 -6.34 7.21 14.17
C GLU A 110 -7.21 6.06 14.61
N ASN A 111 -7.26 5.01 13.79
CA ASN A 111 -8.20 3.92 14.01
C ASN A 111 -7.58 2.75 14.76
N GLU A 112 -6.28 2.54 14.58
CA GLU A 112 -5.55 1.43 15.18
C GLU A 112 -4.18 1.90 15.66
N PRO A 113 -4.15 2.78 16.69
CA PRO A 113 -2.87 3.37 17.16
C PRO A 113 -1.89 2.34 17.70
N GLY A 114 -2.38 1.25 18.30
CA GLY A 114 -1.53 0.17 18.79
C GLY A 114 -0.81 -0.53 17.65
N LEU A 115 -1.52 -0.83 16.57
CA LEU A 115 -0.94 -1.45 15.39
C LEU A 115 0.05 -0.50 14.71
N ALA A 116 -0.30 0.78 14.58
CA ALA A 116 0.57 1.78 14.00
C ALA A 116 1.90 1.86 14.75
N LYS A 117 1.85 1.88 16.08
CA LYS A 117 3.04 1.93 16.94
C LYS A 117 3.90 0.68 16.77
N SER A 118 3.27 -0.49 16.73
CA SER A 118 3.95 -1.76 16.54
C SER A 118 4.71 -1.80 15.21
N ILE A 119 4.07 -1.36 14.15
CA ILE A 119 4.67 -1.31 12.80
C ILE A 119 5.82 -0.32 12.77
N GLN A 120 5.61 0.87 13.35
CA GLN A 120 6.64 1.91 13.41
C GLN A 120 7.88 1.42 14.16
N GLN A 121 7.70 0.71 15.27
CA GLN A 121 8.79 0.15 16.05
C GLN A 121 9.54 -0.92 15.25
N ARG A 122 8.80 -1.78 14.53
CA ARG A 122 9.40 -2.81 13.68
C ARG A 122 10.25 -2.17 12.58
N LEU A 123 9.76 -1.11 11.94
CA LEU A 123 10.51 -0.38 10.93
C LEU A 123 11.78 0.23 11.51
N SER A 124 11.67 0.86 12.68
CA SER A 124 12.81 1.45 13.37
C SER A 124 13.90 0.41 13.67
N ASN A 125 13.50 -0.78 14.13
CA ASN A 125 14.43 -1.85 14.42
C ASN A 125 15.18 -2.33 13.17
N LEU A 126 14.53 -2.37 12.03
CA LEU A 126 15.14 -2.75 10.76
C LEU A 126 16.13 -1.71 10.27
N THR A 127 15.83 -0.42 10.44
CA THR A 127 16.64 0.66 9.91
C THR A 127 17.81 1.03 10.82
N HIS A 128 17.77 0.64 12.08
CA HIS A 128 18.82 0.92 13.06
C HIS A 128 19.60 -0.34 13.47
N GLY A 129 19.11 -1.48 13.06
CA GLY A 129 19.79 -2.74 13.33
C GLY A 129 20.79 -3.05 12.28
#